data_7850e43bbd123207f832ee4620e11435
#
_entry.id   7850e43bbd123207f832ee4620e11435
#
_cell.length_a   1.000
_cell.length_b   1.000
_cell.length_c   1.000
_cell.angle_alpha   90.00
_cell.angle_beta   90.00
_cell.angle_gamma   90.00
#
_symmetry.space_group_name_H-M   'P 1'
#
loop_
_entity.id
_entity.type
_entity.pdbx_description
1 polymer ?
#
loop_
_entity_poly.entity_id
_entity_poly.type
_entity_poly.pdbx_seq_one_letter_code
_entity_poly.pdbx_strand_id
1 'polypeptide(L)'
;QIYSNFIGMGYYGTYTPNVVVRNIFENPGWYTSYTPYQPEVAQGRLEMLLNFQQMIIDFTGMDIANASLLDEGTAAAEAMSLSHRLNKKDSKVVFISDDCHPQTINVIQTRAEPMGLKIVIGNDNDLNNVSEDLVCGILQYPGTLGDIKDPSENISRIHKRNGKAILA
;
A
#
# COMPACT_ATOMS: atom_id res chain seq x y z
N GLN A 1 9.03 -16.60 29.08
CA GLN A 1 8.98 -15.21 29.53
C GLN A 1 8.75 -14.34 28.29
N ILE A 2 7.73 -13.48 28.31
CA ILE A 2 7.39 -12.60 27.20
C ILE A 2 7.95 -11.22 27.55
N TYR A 3 8.73 -10.65 26.64
CA TYR A 3 9.29 -9.31 26.76
C TYR A 3 8.55 -8.34 25.84
N SER A 4 8.38 -7.09 26.31
CA SER A 4 7.90 -6.02 25.45
C SER A 4 8.99 -5.63 24.44
N ASN A 5 8.61 -5.54 23.17
CA ASN A 5 9.51 -5.13 22.08
C ASN A 5 9.22 -3.67 21.74
N PHE A 6 10.27 -2.85 21.72
CA PHE A 6 10.21 -1.42 21.36
C PHE A 6 11.02 -1.11 20.10
N ILE A 7 11.35 -2.13 19.30
CA ILE A 7 12.07 -1.99 18.04
C ILE A 7 11.07 -2.06 16.90
N GLY A 8 11.20 -1.15 15.94
CA GLY A 8 10.38 -1.08 14.74
C GLY A 8 9.40 0.08 14.76
N MET A 9 8.82 0.35 13.60
CA MET A 9 7.88 1.44 13.35
C MET A 9 6.58 0.85 12.77
N GLY A 10 5.64 0.46 13.66
CA GLY A 10 4.33 -0.04 13.24
C GLY A 10 4.17 -1.56 13.22
N TYR A 11 5.18 -2.33 13.62
CA TYR A 11 5.08 -3.78 13.76
C TYR A 11 4.93 -4.16 15.23
N TYR A 12 3.80 -4.73 15.60
CA TYR A 12 3.49 -5.12 16.97
C TYR A 12 3.43 -6.64 17.10
N GLY A 13 3.64 -7.13 18.33
CA GLY A 13 3.33 -8.52 18.64
C GLY A 13 1.83 -8.78 18.44
N THR A 14 1.50 -9.85 17.74
CA THR A 14 0.13 -10.30 17.53
C THR A 14 -0.12 -11.63 18.22
N TYR A 15 -1.37 -11.90 18.56
CA TYR A 15 -1.79 -13.19 19.08
C TYR A 15 -2.21 -14.09 17.92
N THR A 16 -1.46 -15.16 17.69
CA THR A 16 -1.81 -16.17 16.69
C THR A 16 -2.52 -17.34 17.37
N PRO A 17 -3.79 -17.64 17.06
CA PRO A 17 -4.50 -18.77 17.61
C PRO A 17 -3.78 -20.09 17.30
N ASN A 18 -3.72 -21.01 18.28
CA ASN A 18 -3.03 -22.29 18.12
C ASN A 18 -3.58 -23.13 16.97
N VAL A 19 -4.87 -23.03 16.68
CA VAL A 19 -5.50 -23.73 15.54
C VAL A 19 -4.96 -23.22 14.21
N VAL A 20 -4.69 -21.92 14.09
CA VAL A 20 -4.08 -21.32 12.88
C VAL A 20 -2.63 -21.78 12.74
N VAL A 21 -1.85 -21.77 13.85
CA VAL A 21 -0.48 -22.28 13.84
C VAL A 21 -0.46 -23.72 13.33
N ARG A 22 -1.22 -24.60 13.98
CA ARG A 22 -1.23 -26.03 13.67
C ARG A 22 -1.75 -26.36 12.27
N ASN A 23 -2.86 -25.74 11.88
CA ASN A 23 -3.58 -26.17 10.66
C ASN A 23 -3.13 -25.42 9.40
N ILE A 24 -2.49 -24.25 9.55
CA ILE A 24 -2.03 -23.43 8.43
C ILE A 24 -0.50 -23.37 8.40
N PHE A 25 0.14 -22.80 9.44
CA PHE A 25 1.58 -22.56 9.41
C PHE A 25 2.41 -23.85 9.47
N GLU A 26 1.97 -24.87 10.17
CA GLU A 26 2.65 -26.18 10.24
C GLU A 26 2.25 -27.12 9.11
N ASN A 27 1.27 -26.77 8.31
CA ASN A 27 0.79 -27.63 7.22
C ASN A 27 1.67 -27.45 5.98
N PRO A 28 2.40 -28.53 5.55
CA PRO A 28 3.29 -28.46 4.39
C PRO A 28 2.55 -28.17 3.08
N GLY A 29 1.27 -28.50 2.97
CA GLY A 29 0.44 -28.13 1.83
C GLY A 29 0.31 -26.62 1.64
N TRP A 30 0.43 -25.83 2.73
CA TRP A 30 0.41 -24.39 2.67
C TRP A 30 1.80 -23.77 2.49
N TYR A 31 2.79 -24.11 3.33
CA TYR A 31 4.07 -23.43 3.28
C TYR A 31 5.00 -23.89 2.13
N THR A 32 4.76 -25.06 1.52
CA THR A 32 5.48 -25.50 0.33
C THR A 32 4.86 -25.04 -0.98
N SER A 33 3.74 -24.39 -0.92
CA SER A 33 3.02 -23.94 -2.11
C SER A 33 3.78 -22.84 -2.87
N TYR A 34 3.81 -22.98 -4.18
CA TYR A 34 4.36 -21.98 -5.08
C TYR A 34 3.26 -21.11 -5.72
N THR A 35 3.66 -20.07 -6.46
CA THR A 35 2.73 -19.25 -7.22
C THR A 35 1.86 -20.12 -8.14
N PRO A 36 0.52 -19.95 -8.14
CA PRO A 36 -0.40 -20.83 -8.87
C PRO A 36 -0.43 -20.54 -10.38
N TYR A 37 0.68 -20.76 -11.07
CA TYR A 37 0.77 -20.58 -12.52
C TYR A 37 -0.09 -21.56 -13.30
N GLN A 38 -0.33 -22.76 -12.74
CA GLN A 38 -1.18 -23.79 -13.34
C GLN A 38 -2.51 -23.84 -12.58
N PRO A 39 -3.58 -23.24 -13.13
CA PRO A 39 -4.87 -23.18 -12.43
C PRO A 39 -5.47 -24.56 -12.19
N GLU A 40 -5.19 -25.53 -13.06
CA GLU A 40 -5.74 -26.89 -12.97
C GLU A 40 -5.37 -27.61 -11.68
N VAL A 41 -4.17 -27.39 -11.15
CA VAL A 41 -3.67 -27.97 -9.91
C VAL A 41 -3.79 -27.05 -8.70
N ALA A 42 -4.21 -25.82 -8.90
CA ALA A 42 -4.26 -24.78 -7.88
C ALA A 42 -5.67 -24.24 -7.62
N GLN A 43 -6.72 -24.97 -7.99
CA GLN A 43 -8.10 -24.49 -7.94
C GLN A 43 -8.53 -24.02 -6.54
N GLY A 44 -8.28 -24.81 -5.50
CA GLY A 44 -8.62 -24.42 -4.14
C GLY A 44 -7.88 -23.19 -3.63
N ARG A 45 -6.61 -23.00 -4.04
CA ARG A 45 -5.86 -21.79 -3.71
C ARG A 45 -6.40 -20.58 -4.44
N LEU A 46 -6.74 -20.70 -5.71
CA LEU A 46 -7.33 -19.61 -6.48
C LEU A 46 -8.68 -19.19 -5.91
N GLU A 47 -9.50 -20.14 -5.49
CA GLU A 47 -10.75 -19.86 -4.78
C GLU A 47 -10.50 -19.09 -3.47
N MET A 48 -9.51 -19.48 -2.69
CA MET A 48 -9.12 -18.77 -1.47
C MET A 48 -8.67 -17.33 -1.76
N LEU A 49 -7.88 -17.12 -2.82
CA LEU A 49 -7.44 -15.79 -3.23
C LEU A 49 -8.62 -14.91 -3.66
N LEU A 50 -9.59 -15.45 -4.38
CA LEU A 50 -10.83 -14.74 -4.73
C LEU A 50 -11.64 -14.36 -3.49
N ASN A 51 -11.79 -15.28 -2.53
CA ASN A 51 -12.44 -14.98 -1.26
C ASN A 51 -11.72 -13.87 -0.47
N PHE A 52 -10.39 -13.88 -0.48
CA PHE A 52 -9.61 -12.82 0.15
C PHE A 52 -9.85 -11.46 -0.52
N GLN A 53 -9.84 -11.41 -1.86
CA GLN A 53 -10.14 -10.17 -2.61
C GLN A 53 -11.53 -9.63 -2.27
N GLN A 54 -12.55 -10.52 -2.22
CA GLN A 54 -13.91 -10.12 -1.87
C GLN A 54 -13.97 -9.58 -0.44
N MET A 55 -13.31 -10.23 0.50
CA MET A 55 -13.26 -9.79 1.90
C MET A 55 -12.64 -8.38 2.02
N ILE A 56 -11.56 -8.10 1.29
CA ILE A 56 -10.94 -6.76 1.29
C ILE A 56 -11.89 -5.72 0.68
N ILE A 57 -12.57 -6.03 -0.41
CA ILE A 57 -13.59 -5.17 -1.00
C ILE A 57 -14.69 -4.84 0.03
N ASP A 58 -15.20 -5.85 0.72
CA ASP A 58 -16.28 -5.68 1.72
C ASP A 58 -15.82 -4.83 2.91
N PHE A 59 -14.58 -4.96 3.36
CA PHE A 59 -14.04 -4.18 4.47
C PHE A 59 -13.70 -2.73 4.10
N THR A 60 -13.24 -2.50 2.90
CA THR A 60 -12.75 -1.17 2.49
C THR A 60 -13.78 -0.35 1.71
N GLY A 61 -14.81 -1.00 1.18
CA GLY A 61 -15.76 -0.37 0.27
C GLY A 61 -15.17 0.02 -1.10
N MET A 62 -13.99 -0.51 -1.43
CA MET A 62 -13.37 -0.32 -2.76
C MET A 62 -14.04 -1.19 -3.81
N ASP A 63 -14.06 -0.75 -5.06
CA ASP A 63 -14.68 -1.48 -6.16
C ASP A 63 -13.90 -2.73 -6.57
N ILE A 64 -12.58 -2.71 -6.39
CA ILE A 64 -11.67 -3.78 -6.82
C ILE A 64 -10.56 -3.94 -5.78
N ALA A 65 -10.16 -5.19 -5.53
CA ALA A 65 -8.96 -5.53 -4.78
C ALA A 65 -8.12 -6.54 -5.56
N ASN A 66 -6.80 -6.49 -5.42
CA ASN A 66 -5.93 -7.58 -5.83
C ASN A 66 -5.84 -8.63 -4.70
N ALA A 67 -5.18 -9.76 -4.97
CA ALA A 67 -5.04 -10.80 -3.96
C ALA A 67 -4.05 -10.39 -2.86
N SER A 68 -2.85 -9.99 -3.23
CA SER A 68 -1.84 -9.48 -2.29
C SER A 68 -0.64 -8.87 -3.02
N LEU A 69 0.11 -8.05 -2.31
CA LEU A 69 1.44 -7.60 -2.67
C LEU A 69 2.42 -8.00 -1.57
N LEU A 70 3.71 -7.80 -1.79
CA LEU A 70 4.75 -8.26 -0.86
C LEU A 70 4.59 -7.60 0.52
N ASP A 71 4.48 -6.29 0.53
CA ASP A 71 4.37 -5.46 1.74
C ASP A 71 3.73 -4.10 1.43
N GLU A 72 3.54 -3.29 2.47
CA GLU A 72 2.95 -1.95 2.40
C GLU A 72 3.75 -1.01 1.48
N GLY A 73 5.08 -0.94 1.65
CA GLY A 73 5.93 -0.08 0.83
C GLY A 73 5.88 -0.45 -0.64
N THR A 74 5.90 -1.75 -0.96
CA THR A 74 5.73 -2.24 -2.32
C THR A 74 4.34 -1.92 -2.87
N ALA A 75 3.29 -2.08 -2.07
CA ALA A 75 1.93 -1.76 -2.48
C ALA A 75 1.78 -0.28 -2.86
N ALA A 76 2.32 0.63 -2.04
CA ALA A 76 2.32 2.07 -2.32
C ALA A 76 3.11 2.41 -3.60
N ALA A 77 4.28 1.79 -3.79
CA ALA A 77 5.10 1.98 -5.00
C ALA A 77 4.42 1.42 -6.26
N GLU A 78 3.73 0.29 -6.17
CA GLU A 78 2.95 -0.25 -7.29
C GLU A 78 1.73 0.64 -7.62
N ALA A 79 1.07 1.20 -6.61
CA ALA A 79 -0.01 2.17 -6.82
C ALA A 79 0.49 3.45 -7.51
N MET A 80 1.69 3.95 -7.14
CA MET A 80 2.36 5.04 -7.87
C MET A 80 2.63 4.65 -9.33
N SER A 81 3.19 3.47 -9.57
CA SER A 81 3.50 2.97 -10.91
C SER A 81 2.25 2.82 -11.77
N LEU A 82 1.16 2.32 -11.18
CA LEU A 82 -0.15 2.25 -11.83
C LEU A 82 -0.67 3.64 -12.18
N SER A 83 -0.60 4.57 -11.24
CA SER A 83 -1.02 5.96 -11.45
C SER A 83 -0.25 6.63 -12.58
N HIS A 84 1.06 6.39 -12.67
CA HIS A 84 1.89 6.89 -13.75
C HIS A 84 1.47 6.33 -15.10
N ARG A 85 1.23 5.02 -15.21
CA ARG A 85 0.75 4.38 -16.45
C ARG A 85 -0.62 4.89 -16.90
N LEU A 86 -1.49 5.23 -15.95
CA LEU A 86 -2.82 5.77 -16.23
C LEU A 86 -2.83 7.29 -16.46
N ASN A 87 -1.68 7.96 -16.29
CA ASN A 87 -1.59 9.40 -16.41
C ASN A 87 -1.65 9.83 -17.89
N LYS A 88 -2.69 10.60 -18.22
CA LYS A 88 -2.92 11.11 -19.58
C LYS A 88 -2.22 12.46 -19.86
N LYS A 89 -1.67 13.12 -18.84
CA LYS A 89 -1.13 14.48 -18.90
C LYS A 89 0.40 14.56 -18.92
N ASP A 90 1.07 13.41 -18.99
CA ASP A 90 2.54 13.32 -18.94
C ASP A 90 3.17 14.02 -17.71
N SER A 91 2.43 14.12 -16.62
CA SER A 91 2.93 14.63 -15.35
C SER A 91 4.07 13.74 -14.85
N LYS A 92 5.03 14.35 -14.16
CA LYS A 92 6.18 13.64 -13.59
C LYS A 92 6.31 13.83 -12.08
N VAL A 93 5.38 14.57 -11.47
CA VAL A 93 5.46 14.91 -10.04
C VAL A 93 4.60 13.96 -9.22
N VAL A 94 5.20 13.41 -8.18
CA VAL A 94 4.54 12.59 -7.16
C VAL A 94 4.71 13.30 -5.82
N PHE A 95 3.60 13.55 -5.14
CA PHE A 95 3.61 14.07 -3.78
C PHE A 95 3.53 12.91 -2.78
N ILE A 96 4.32 12.95 -1.72
CA ILE A 96 4.28 11.98 -0.62
C ILE A 96 4.18 12.77 0.69
N SER A 97 3.16 12.44 1.49
CA SER A 97 3.05 13.01 2.84
C SER A 97 4.24 12.59 3.71
N ASP A 98 4.78 13.51 4.48
CA ASP A 98 5.84 13.25 5.46
C ASP A 98 5.35 12.39 6.64
N ASP A 99 4.04 12.22 6.79
CA ASP A 99 3.40 11.28 7.71
C ASP A 99 3.53 9.81 7.27
N CYS A 100 3.93 9.53 6.02
CA CYS A 100 4.17 8.17 5.54
C CYS A 100 5.34 7.52 6.28
N HIS A 101 5.28 6.19 6.45
CA HIS A 101 6.39 5.47 7.07
C HIS A 101 7.68 5.66 6.27
N PRO A 102 8.83 5.89 6.93
CA PRO A 102 10.11 6.13 6.25
C PRO A 102 10.50 5.01 5.27
N GLN A 103 10.20 3.75 5.61
CA GLN A 103 10.43 2.61 4.72
C GLN A 103 9.59 2.72 3.45
N THR A 104 8.32 3.08 3.57
CA THR A 104 7.42 3.28 2.44
C THR A 104 7.92 4.40 1.52
N ILE A 105 8.32 5.54 2.10
CA ILE A 105 8.92 6.65 1.35
C ILE A 105 10.16 6.18 0.57
N ASN A 106 11.07 5.46 1.21
CA ASN A 106 12.31 4.96 0.58
C ASN A 106 12.03 4.00 -0.57
N VAL A 107 11.08 3.09 -0.43
CA VAL A 107 10.69 2.16 -1.51
C VAL A 107 10.10 2.92 -2.71
N ILE A 108 9.23 3.90 -2.44
CA ILE A 108 8.64 4.73 -3.49
C ILE A 108 9.72 5.52 -4.22
N GLN A 109 10.65 6.16 -3.51
CA GLN A 109 11.77 6.90 -4.11
C GLN A 109 12.62 6.00 -5.02
N THR A 110 12.99 4.81 -4.53
CA THR A 110 13.78 3.83 -5.28
C THR A 110 13.08 3.40 -6.58
N ARG A 111 11.75 3.26 -6.54
CA ARG A 111 10.96 2.92 -7.73
C ARG A 111 10.73 4.10 -8.68
N ALA A 112 10.63 5.31 -8.15
CA ALA A 112 10.38 6.52 -8.91
C ALA A 112 11.58 6.98 -9.74
N GLU A 113 12.79 6.82 -9.22
CA GLU A 113 14.04 7.27 -9.83
C GLU A 113 14.24 6.75 -11.26
N PRO A 114 14.22 5.43 -11.54
CA PRO A 114 14.38 4.92 -12.90
C PRO A 114 13.23 5.26 -13.83
N MET A 115 12.09 5.67 -13.29
CA MET A 115 10.92 6.13 -14.07
C MET A 115 11.00 7.62 -14.42
N GLY A 116 12.02 8.33 -13.93
CA GLY A 116 12.18 9.78 -14.13
C GLY A 116 11.11 10.61 -13.44
N LEU A 117 10.53 10.11 -12.33
CA LEU A 117 9.53 10.83 -11.55
C LEU A 117 10.20 11.72 -10.51
N LYS A 118 9.67 12.93 -10.35
CA LYS A 118 10.09 13.89 -9.34
C LYS A 118 9.28 13.68 -8.07
N ILE A 119 9.94 13.33 -6.98
CA ILE A 119 9.30 13.18 -5.68
C ILE A 119 9.33 14.50 -4.91
N VAL A 120 8.19 14.88 -4.35
CA VAL A 120 8.02 15.99 -3.42
C VAL A 120 7.49 15.41 -2.11
N ILE A 121 8.28 15.49 -1.04
CA ILE A 121 7.88 15.06 0.30
C ILE A 121 7.54 16.28 1.12
N GLY A 122 6.44 16.27 1.84
CA GLY A 122 6.05 17.37 2.68
C GLY A 122 4.71 17.15 3.38
N ASN A 123 4.31 18.16 4.13
CA ASN A 123 3.02 18.18 4.83
C ASN A 123 1.90 18.76 3.94
N ASP A 124 0.71 18.90 4.53
CA ASP A 124 -0.48 19.40 3.83
C ASP A 124 -0.30 20.81 3.23
N ASN A 125 0.53 21.68 3.86
CA ASN A 125 0.80 23.00 3.34
C ASN A 125 1.73 22.95 2.12
N ASP A 126 2.70 22.02 2.14
CA ASP A 126 3.62 21.82 1.02
C ASP A 126 2.86 21.27 -0.22
N LEU A 127 1.84 20.44 -0.01
CA LEU A 127 0.94 20.03 -1.09
C LEU A 127 0.27 21.24 -1.76
N ASN A 128 -0.07 22.28 -0.99
CA ASN A 128 -0.66 23.51 -1.56
C ASN A 128 0.32 24.27 -2.46
N ASN A 129 1.61 24.18 -2.17
CA ASN A 129 2.67 24.89 -2.89
C ASN A 129 3.12 24.16 -4.19
N VAL A 130 2.67 22.89 -4.40
CA VAL A 130 2.92 22.20 -5.65
C VAL A 130 2.07 22.82 -6.75
N SER A 131 2.71 23.44 -7.73
CA SER A 131 2.05 24.14 -8.84
C SER A 131 1.81 23.24 -10.04
N GLU A 132 2.55 22.14 -10.16
CA GLU A 132 2.48 21.20 -11.28
C GLU A 132 1.31 20.22 -11.14
N ASP A 133 0.85 19.67 -12.25
CA ASP A 133 -0.03 18.52 -12.27
C ASP A 133 0.66 17.31 -11.63
N LEU A 134 -0.08 16.53 -10.86
CA LEU A 134 0.45 15.36 -10.16
C LEU A 134 0.19 14.07 -10.93
N VAL A 135 1.13 13.13 -10.84
CA VAL A 135 0.87 11.71 -11.11
C VAL A 135 -0.07 11.15 -10.06
N CYS A 136 0.34 11.30 -8.80
CA CYS A 136 -0.43 10.92 -7.62
C CYS A 136 0.04 11.69 -6.38
N GLY A 137 -0.79 11.67 -5.35
CA GLY A 137 -0.43 12.03 -4.00
C GLY A 137 -0.63 10.83 -3.08
N ILE A 138 0.37 10.53 -2.26
CA ILE A 138 0.37 9.41 -1.33
C ILE A 138 0.24 9.97 0.08
N LEU A 139 -0.80 9.54 0.77
CA LEU A 139 -1.13 9.92 2.13
C LEU A 139 -1.07 8.67 3.02
N GLN A 140 -0.86 8.85 4.32
CA GLN A 140 -0.82 7.78 5.31
C GLN A 140 -1.98 7.90 6.30
N TYR A 141 -2.63 6.77 6.61
CA TYR A 141 -3.69 6.71 7.61
C TYR A 141 -3.73 5.35 8.33
N PRO A 142 -3.50 5.31 9.65
CA PRO A 142 -2.96 6.40 10.48
C PRO A 142 -1.56 6.84 10.07
N GLY A 143 -1.17 8.06 10.44
CA GLY A 143 0.20 8.55 10.21
C GLY A 143 1.25 7.79 11.03
N THR A 144 2.53 7.96 10.71
CA THR A 144 3.66 7.26 11.37
C THR A 144 3.69 7.45 12.89
N LEU A 145 3.25 8.59 13.39
CA LEU A 145 3.18 8.87 14.82
C LEU A 145 1.81 8.51 15.44
N GLY A 146 0.93 7.86 14.69
CA GLY A 146 -0.39 7.44 15.15
C GLY A 146 -1.47 8.52 15.00
N ASP A 147 -1.19 9.59 14.28
CA ASP A 147 -2.15 10.65 14.01
C ASP A 147 -3.29 10.15 13.13
N ILE A 148 -4.51 10.51 13.53
CA ILE A 148 -5.74 10.22 12.79
C ILE A 148 -6.31 11.54 12.29
N LYS A 149 -6.12 11.81 10.99
CA LYS A 149 -6.57 13.04 10.33
C LYS A 149 -7.54 12.67 9.21
N ASP A 150 -8.56 13.49 8.98
CA ASP A 150 -9.44 13.34 7.80
C ASP A 150 -8.65 13.69 6.52
N PRO A 151 -8.42 12.73 5.61
CA PRO A 151 -7.66 12.97 4.38
C PRO A 151 -8.47 13.66 3.28
N SER A 152 -9.77 13.90 3.47
CA SER A 152 -10.71 14.32 2.42
C SER A 152 -10.29 15.60 1.71
N GLU A 153 -9.77 16.58 2.46
CA GLU A 153 -9.30 17.85 1.88
C GLU A 153 -8.06 17.63 0.99
N ASN A 154 -7.09 16.85 1.46
CA ASN A 154 -5.88 16.54 0.70
C ASN A 154 -6.19 15.71 -0.54
N ILE A 155 -7.11 14.76 -0.45
CA ILE A 155 -7.61 14.00 -1.61
C ILE A 155 -8.20 14.97 -2.65
N SER A 156 -9.02 15.91 -2.22
CA SER A 156 -9.61 16.94 -3.11
C SER A 156 -8.53 17.81 -3.78
N ARG A 157 -7.50 18.19 -3.04
CA ARG A 157 -6.36 18.97 -3.55
C ARG A 157 -5.54 18.20 -4.59
N ILE A 158 -5.30 16.91 -4.35
CA ILE A 158 -4.62 16.01 -5.29
C ILE A 158 -5.43 15.89 -6.58
N HIS A 159 -6.73 15.66 -6.48
CA HIS A 159 -7.62 15.54 -7.63
C HIS A 159 -7.69 16.84 -8.46
N LYS A 160 -7.70 18.02 -7.82
CA LYS A 160 -7.62 19.32 -8.50
C LYS A 160 -6.36 19.49 -9.34
N ARG A 161 -5.28 18.76 -9.02
CA ARG A 161 -4.02 18.70 -9.78
C ARG A 161 -3.94 17.49 -10.72
N ASN A 162 -5.08 16.92 -11.07
CA ASN A 162 -5.21 15.75 -11.93
C ASN A 162 -4.53 14.46 -11.42
N GLY A 163 -4.02 14.48 -10.18
CA GLY A 163 -3.37 13.34 -9.53
C GLY A 163 -4.38 12.29 -9.05
N LYS A 164 -3.89 11.05 -8.90
CA LYS A 164 -4.60 10.00 -8.19
C LYS A 164 -4.27 10.08 -6.70
N ALA A 165 -5.26 9.94 -5.83
CA ALA A 165 -5.03 9.84 -4.40
C ALA A 165 -4.79 8.38 -4.01
N ILE A 166 -3.73 8.15 -3.26
CA ILE A 166 -3.35 6.85 -2.70
C ILE A 166 -3.35 7.02 -1.18
N LEU A 167 -4.02 6.14 -0.48
CA LEU A 167 -4.02 6.08 0.98
C LEU A 167 -3.34 4.78 1.41
N ALA A 168 -2.22 4.90 2.14
CA ALA A 168 -1.41 3.80 2.65
C ALA A 168 -1.66 3.57 4.14
#